data_39eb23d92c7d0f9c1a7ef32c13fb3546
#
_entry.id   39eb23d92c7d0f9c1a7ef32c13fb3546
#
_cell.length_a   1.000
_cell.length_b   1.000
_cell.length_c   1.000
_cell.angle_alpha   90.00
_cell.angle_beta   90.00
_cell.angle_gamma   90.00
#
_symmetry.space_group_name_H-M   'P 1'
#
loop_
_entity.id
_entity.type
_entity.pdbx_description
1 polymer ?
#
loop_
_entity_poly.entity_id
_entity_poly.type
_entity_poly.pdbx_seq_one_letter_code
_entity_poly.pdbx_strand_id
1 'polypeptide(L)'
;MNRRLLIGVAVVLGLALVVAIAASIAGEVPTNIEDAYGEVTVDGNPLPVLVDPSGDVATGLVAPTVTGTDPEGNLVTIGPDGRSKVVLVLAHWCPFCQAEVPDLVDWLGTTGGDPDVDLYAVATSTDPTRANFPPQEWLKDENWPAPIILDDEAKSAGQAYGVASFPFWLILDGDNRVVMRFTGRLPNELLPTVWQVAKTGQATGLGGPQGSSPAG
;
A
#
# COMPACT_ATOMS: atom_id res chain seq x y z
N MET A 1 -14.74 -53.21 -33.11
CA MET A 1 -14.80 -52.27 -31.95
C MET A 1 -16.20 -51.70 -31.89
N ASN A 2 -16.95 -51.92 -30.80
CA ASN A 2 -18.40 -51.63 -30.75
C ASN A 2 -18.66 -50.11 -30.69
N ARG A 3 -19.51 -49.60 -31.59
CA ARG A 3 -19.92 -48.19 -31.68
C ARG A 3 -20.33 -47.58 -30.31
N ARG A 4 -20.96 -48.41 -29.45
CA ARG A 4 -21.32 -48.00 -28.07
C ARG A 4 -20.11 -47.75 -27.16
N LEU A 5 -19.00 -48.52 -27.36
CA LEU A 5 -17.77 -48.33 -26.61
C LEU A 5 -17.05 -47.04 -27.05
N LEU A 6 -17.06 -46.71 -28.32
CA LEU A 6 -16.48 -45.47 -28.86
C LEU A 6 -17.22 -44.22 -28.38
N ILE A 7 -18.55 -44.29 -28.27
CA ILE A 7 -19.37 -43.18 -27.74
C ILE A 7 -19.09 -43.00 -26.24
N GLY A 8 -18.98 -44.09 -25.48
CA GLY A 8 -18.67 -44.02 -24.05
C GLY A 8 -17.29 -43.39 -23.79
N VAL A 9 -16.28 -43.78 -24.53
CA VAL A 9 -14.92 -43.21 -24.42
C VAL A 9 -14.89 -41.75 -24.81
N ALA A 10 -15.59 -41.33 -25.85
CA ALA A 10 -15.64 -39.93 -26.28
C ALA A 10 -16.37 -39.04 -25.26
N VAL A 11 -17.41 -39.53 -24.59
CA VAL A 11 -18.10 -38.78 -23.52
C VAL A 11 -17.23 -38.63 -22.29
N VAL A 12 -16.51 -39.69 -21.88
CA VAL A 12 -15.59 -39.62 -20.70
C VAL A 12 -14.43 -38.65 -20.99
N LEU A 13 -13.85 -38.70 -22.20
CA LEU A 13 -12.77 -37.77 -22.59
C LEU A 13 -13.27 -36.32 -22.67
N GLY A 14 -14.50 -36.11 -23.19
CA GLY A 14 -15.12 -34.78 -23.25
C GLY A 14 -15.38 -34.22 -21.85
N LEU A 15 -15.89 -35.01 -20.92
CA LEU A 15 -16.10 -34.63 -19.54
C LEU A 15 -14.77 -34.32 -18.81
N ALA A 16 -13.74 -35.16 -19.01
CA ALA A 16 -12.42 -34.93 -18.44
C ALA A 16 -11.78 -33.62 -18.95
N LEU A 17 -11.96 -33.31 -20.25
CA LEU A 17 -11.46 -32.05 -20.82
C LEU A 17 -12.20 -30.83 -20.26
N VAL A 18 -13.51 -30.89 -20.09
CA VAL A 18 -14.31 -29.80 -19.50
C VAL A 18 -13.93 -29.57 -18.03
N VAL A 19 -13.70 -30.62 -17.27
CA VAL A 19 -13.23 -30.52 -15.87
C VAL A 19 -11.82 -29.94 -15.80
N ALA A 20 -10.91 -30.33 -16.71
CA ALA A 20 -9.55 -29.80 -16.77
C ALA A 20 -9.54 -28.31 -17.16
N ILE A 21 -10.40 -27.87 -18.08
CA ILE A 21 -10.53 -26.47 -18.49
C ILE A 21 -11.17 -25.66 -17.35
N ALA A 22 -12.16 -26.17 -16.64
CA ALA A 22 -12.78 -25.50 -15.50
C ALA A 22 -11.79 -25.33 -14.33
N ALA A 23 -10.91 -26.31 -14.10
CA ALA A 23 -9.84 -26.20 -13.09
C ALA A 23 -8.74 -25.20 -13.48
N SER A 24 -8.52 -24.97 -14.80
CA SER A 24 -7.51 -24.00 -15.28
C SER A 24 -8.03 -22.55 -15.31
N ILE A 25 -9.36 -22.36 -15.19
CA ILE A 25 -10.00 -21.01 -15.17
C ILE A 25 -10.29 -20.57 -13.73
N ALA A 26 -10.32 -21.49 -12.78
CA ALA A 26 -10.29 -21.13 -11.37
C ALA A 26 -8.88 -20.59 -11.08
N GLY A 27 -8.71 -19.27 -11.20
CA GLY A 27 -7.52 -18.62 -10.64
C GLY A 27 -7.35 -19.17 -9.22
N GLU A 28 -6.14 -19.57 -8.86
CA GLU A 28 -5.84 -20.04 -7.51
C GLU A 28 -6.25 -18.92 -6.55
N VAL A 29 -7.40 -19.09 -5.91
CA VAL A 29 -7.72 -18.31 -4.71
C VAL A 29 -6.63 -18.71 -3.72
N PRO A 30 -5.87 -17.74 -3.16
CA PRO A 30 -4.84 -18.06 -2.18
C PRO A 30 -5.48 -18.90 -1.09
N THR A 31 -5.08 -20.15 -0.99
CA THR A 31 -5.68 -21.11 -0.07
C THR A 31 -5.10 -20.98 1.34
N ASN A 32 -4.17 -20.03 1.52
CA ASN A 32 -3.48 -19.83 2.79
C ASN A 32 -3.66 -18.37 3.23
N ILE A 33 -4.42 -18.19 4.33
CA ILE A 33 -4.58 -16.88 4.98
C ILE A 33 -3.21 -16.34 5.43
N GLU A 34 -2.27 -17.23 5.76
CA GLU A 34 -0.91 -16.89 6.18
C GLU A 34 -0.15 -16.11 5.11
N ASP A 35 -0.37 -16.38 3.81
CA ASP A 35 0.29 -15.69 2.71
C ASP A 35 -0.15 -14.21 2.54
N ALA A 36 -1.20 -13.79 3.24
CA ALA A 36 -1.69 -12.41 3.22
C ALA A 36 -1.00 -11.50 4.27
N TYR A 37 -0.14 -12.08 5.09
CA TYR A 37 0.65 -11.38 6.11
C TYR A 37 2.13 -11.57 5.83
N GLY A 38 2.91 -10.53 6.12
CA GLY A 38 4.36 -10.59 6.04
C GLY A 38 5.01 -10.75 7.41
N GLU A 39 6.31 -10.89 7.40
CA GLU A 39 7.13 -10.73 8.60
C GLU A 39 7.57 -9.26 8.68
N VAL A 40 7.39 -8.62 9.84
CA VAL A 40 7.76 -7.23 10.04
C VAL A 40 8.72 -7.09 11.21
N THR A 41 9.78 -6.32 10.99
CA THR A 41 10.72 -5.88 12.03
C THR A 41 10.71 -4.36 12.10
N VAL A 42 10.62 -3.83 13.31
CA VAL A 42 10.64 -2.40 13.59
C VAL A 42 11.87 -2.08 14.43
N ASP A 43 12.73 -1.19 13.91
CA ASP A 43 13.91 -0.68 14.63
C ASP A 43 13.76 0.81 14.90
N GLY A 44 13.75 1.18 16.17
CA GLY A 44 13.48 2.54 16.65
C GLY A 44 12.19 2.67 17.43
N ASN A 45 11.88 3.89 17.85
CA ASN A 45 10.67 4.18 18.63
C ASN A 45 9.47 4.42 17.71
N PRO A 46 8.31 3.84 18.01
CA PRO A 46 7.07 4.14 17.28
C PRO A 46 6.75 5.63 17.32
N LEU A 47 6.23 6.14 16.21
CA LEU A 47 5.70 7.50 16.13
C LEU A 47 4.41 7.62 16.96
N PRO A 48 4.15 8.77 17.57
CA PRO A 48 2.84 9.05 18.17
C PRO A 48 1.72 8.84 17.16
N VAL A 49 0.57 8.34 17.62
CA VAL A 49 -0.62 8.23 16.75
C VAL A 49 -1.00 9.61 16.23
N LEU A 50 -1.29 9.72 14.93
CA LEU A 50 -1.73 10.98 14.34
C LEU A 50 -3.11 11.35 14.86
N VAL A 51 -3.22 12.51 15.53
CA VAL A 51 -4.48 13.04 16.06
C VAL A 51 -4.96 14.23 15.22
N ASP A 52 -4.05 15.15 14.93
CA ASP A 52 -4.32 16.37 14.16
C ASP A 52 -3.21 16.60 13.14
N PRO A 53 -3.51 16.49 11.83
CA PRO A 53 -2.50 16.73 10.79
C PRO A 53 -1.93 18.16 10.80
N SER A 54 -2.70 19.15 11.28
CA SER A 54 -2.26 20.55 11.30
C SER A 54 -1.27 20.87 12.43
N GLY A 55 -1.23 20.02 13.46
CA GLY A 55 -0.34 20.11 14.59
C GLY A 55 0.35 18.78 14.91
N ASP A 56 0.75 18.03 13.88
CA ASP A 56 1.35 16.71 14.06
C ASP A 56 2.65 16.78 14.86
N VAL A 57 2.58 16.24 16.08
CA VAL A 57 3.73 16.19 17.01
C VAL A 57 4.88 15.30 16.54
N ALA A 58 4.65 14.47 15.51
CA ALA A 58 5.70 13.65 14.92
C ALA A 58 6.55 14.39 13.87
N THR A 59 6.11 15.56 13.39
CA THR A 59 6.88 16.33 12.42
C THR A 59 8.30 16.61 12.91
N GLY A 60 9.30 16.23 12.12
CA GLY A 60 10.73 16.32 12.46
C GLY A 60 11.26 15.17 13.30
N LEU A 61 10.43 14.30 13.88
CA LEU A 61 10.91 13.08 14.54
C LEU A 61 11.47 12.10 13.51
N VAL A 62 12.46 11.32 13.91
CA VAL A 62 12.95 10.19 13.11
C VAL A 62 11.93 9.06 13.22
N ALA A 63 11.40 8.63 12.08
CA ALA A 63 10.54 7.46 12.03
C ALA A 63 11.36 6.18 12.25
N PRO A 64 10.77 5.13 12.86
CA PRO A 64 11.45 3.85 12.97
C PRO A 64 11.73 3.29 11.56
N THR A 65 12.83 2.53 11.45
CA THR A 65 13.05 1.71 10.26
C THR A 65 12.12 0.51 10.31
N VAL A 66 11.35 0.33 9.25
CA VAL A 66 10.47 -0.83 9.08
C VAL A 66 11.04 -1.70 7.97
N THR A 67 11.30 -2.95 8.28
CA THR A 67 11.66 -3.99 7.30
C THR A 67 10.56 -5.04 7.30
N GLY A 68 10.02 -5.31 6.14
CA GLY A 68 8.99 -6.33 5.97
C GLY A 68 9.20 -7.14 4.69
N THR A 69 8.34 -8.11 4.43
CA THR A 69 8.37 -8.89 3.20
C THR A 69 7.36 -8.37 2.19
N ASP A 70 7.76 -8.39 0.91
CA ASP A 70 6.84 -8.18 -0.21
C ASP A 70 6.05 -9.48 -0.51
N PRO A 71 5.10 -9.43 -1.45
CA PRO A 71 4.32 -10.62 -1.86
C PRO A 71 5.15 -11.79 -2.37
N GLU A 72 6.35 -11.54 -2.87
CA GLU A 72 7.29 -12.54 -3.38
C GLU A 72 8.25 -13.06 -2.30
N GLY A 73 8.15 -12.55 -1.06
CA GLY A 73 8.98 -12.93 0.08
C GLY A 73 10.34 -12.23 0.13
N ASN A 74 10.56 -11.17 -0.69
CA ASN A 74 11.79 -10.38 -0.62
C ASN A 74 11.69 -9.34 0.50
N LEU A 75 12.83 -8.99 1.08
CA LEU A 75 12.88 -7.95 2.10
C LEU A 75 12.77 -6.56 1.46
N VAL A 76 11.84 -5.77 1.97
CA VAL A 76 11.65 -4.35 1.67
C VAL A 76 11.91 -3.55 2.95
N THR A 77 12.77 -2.55 2.86
CA THR A 77 13.13 -1.69 4.01
C THR A 77 12.75 -0.24 3.74
N ILE A 78 12.02 0.35 4.66
CA ILE A 78 11.73 1.79 4.72
C ILE A 78 12.52 2.36 5.88
N GLY A 79 13.60 3.09 5.56
CA GLY A 79 14.56 3.60 6.54
C GLY A 79 15.44 4.71 5.95
N PRO A 80 16.43 5.22 6.69
CA PRO A 80 17.32 6.27 6.22
C PRO A 80 18.26 5.73 5.14
N ASP A 81 18.20 6.27 3.94
CA ASP A 81 19.02 5.90 2.79
C ASP A 81 19.43 7.09 1.92
N GLY A 82 19.15 8.30 2.39
CA GLY A 82 19.42 9.56 1.69
C GLY A 82 18.35 9.95 0.66
N ARG A 83 17.28 9.17 0.49
CA ARG A 83 16.19 9.43 -0.44
C ARG A 83 14.90 9.77 0.29
N SER A 84 14.18 10.76 -0.22
CA SER A 84 12.84 11.10 0.30
C SER A 84 11.83 10.03 -0.08
N LYS A 85 10.83 9.85 0.77
CA LYS A 85 9.85 8.77 0.61
C LYS A 85 8.41 9.26 0.80
N VAL A 86 7.54 8.72 -0.03
CA VAL A 86 6.09 8.72 0.18
C VAL A 86 5.68 7.31 0.54
N VAL A 87 5.11 7.13 1.71
CA VAL A 87 4.61 5.84 2.19
C VAL A 87 3.09 5.92 2.30
N LEU A 88 2.39 5.11 1.50
CA LEU A 88 0.94 4.96 1.57
C LEU A 88 0.61 3.73 2.43
N VAL A 89 0.07 3.97 3.62
CA VAL A 89 -0.43 2.88 4.47
C VAL A 89 -1.92 2.69 4.23
N LEU A 90 -2.32 1.49 3.88
CA LEU A 90 -3.65 1.20 3.37
C LEU A 90 -4.20 -0.13 3.92
N ALA A 91 -5.52 -0.27 3.86
CA ALA A 91 -6.23 -1.51 4.12
C ALA A 91 -7.07 -1.89 2.89
N HIS A 92 -6.94 -3.12 2.40
CA HIS A 92 -7.60 -3.60 1.19
C HIS A 92 -9.12 -3.43 1.19
N TRP A 93 -9.74 -3.49 2.35
CA TRP A 93 -11.18 -3.37 2.56
C TRP A 93 -11.67 -1.93 2.76
N CYS A 94 -10.78 -0.95 2.86
CA CYS A 94 -11.16 0.44 3.08
C CYS A 94 -11.66 1.09 1.78
N PRO A 95 -12.92 1.59 1.71
CA PRO A 95 -13.45 2.17 0.47
C PRO A 95 -12.67 3.39 -0.03
N PHE A 96 -12.08 4.16 0.88
CA PHE A 96 -11.26 5.31 0.51
C PHE A 96 -9.91 4.87 -0.08
N CYS A 97 -9.31 3.76 0.41
CA CYS A 97 -8.10 3.18 -0.21
C CYS A 97 -8.40 2.63 -1.60
N GLN A 98 -9.57 1.97 -1.76
CA GLN A 98 -10.01 1.42 -3.05
C GLN A 98 -10.24 2.51 -4.09
N ALA A 99 -10.56 3.73 -3.67
CA ALA A 99 -10.67 4.88 -4.56
C ALA A 99 -9.34 5.61 -4.77
N GLU A 100 -8.44 5.60 -3.77
CA GLU A 100 -7.14 6.28 -3.82
C GLU A 100 -6.14 5.57 -4.74
N VAL A 101 -6.06 4.23 -4.62
CA VAL A 101 -5.05 3.45 -5.33
C VAL A 101 -5.13 3.60 -6.85
N PRO A 102 -6.29 3.41 -7.53
CA PRO A 102 -6.38 3.60 -8.97
C PRO A 102 -6.07 5.04 -9.40
N ASP A 103 -6.54 6.04 -8.67
CA ASP A 103 -6.25 7.45 -8.97
C ASP A 103 -4.74 7.75 -8.90
N LEU A 104 -4.05 7.22 -7.89
CA LEU A 104 -2.61 7.37 -7.75
C LEU A 104 -1.85 6.62 -8.84
N VAL A 105 -2.26 5.39 -9.17
CA VAL A 105 -1.65 4.60 -10.26
C VAL A 105 -1.79 5.31 -11.60
N ASP A 106 -2.96 5.86 -11.90
CA ASP A 106 -3.21 6.61 -13.14
C ASP A 106 -2.36 7.88 -13.21
N TRP A 107 -2.24 8.59 -12.09
CA TRP A 107 -1.39 9.78 -12.01
C TRP A 107 0.10 9.43 -12.22
N LEU A 108 0.59 8.38 -11.57
CA LEU A 108 1.97 7.88 -11.75
C LEU A 108 2.22 7.41 -13.18
N GLY A 109 1.27 6.70 -13.78
CA GLY A 109 1.34 6.24 -15.18
C GLY A 109 1.42 7.39 -16.19
N THR A 110 0.81 8.54 -15.85
CA THR A 110 0.80 9.74 -16.71
C THR A 110 2.03 10.61 -16.51
N THR A 111 2.52 10.77 -15.27
CA THR A 111 3.59 11.70 -14.91
C THR A 111 4.94 11.03 -14.70
N GLY A 112 4.95 9.71 -14.43
CA GLY A 112 6.15 8.98 -14.03
C GLY A 112 6.58 9.20 -12.57
N GLY A 113 5.81 9.99 -11.80
CA GLY A 113 6.21 10.39 -10.45
C GLY A 113 7.43 11.35 -10.46
N ASP A 114 8.23 11.33 -9.40
CA ASP A 114 9.53 12.03 -9.33
C ASP A 114 10.65 11.01 -9.03
N PRO A 115 11.70 10.91 -9.84
CA PRO A 115 12.76 9.91 -9.68
C PRO A 115 13.58 10.10 -8.39
N ASP A 116 13.49 11.26 -7.74
CA ASP A 116 14.18 11.56 -6.48
C ASP A 116 13.35 11.19 -5.24
N VAL A 117 12.11 10.70 -5.43
CA VAL A 117 11.18 10.34 -4.36
C VAL A 117 10.77 8.89 -4.52
N ASP A 118 11.03 8.07 -3.52
CA ASP A 118 10.61 6.68 -3.51
C ASP A 118 9.18 6.54 -3.00
N LEU A 119 8.40 5.67 -3.64
CA LEU A 119 7.04 5.32 -3.21
C LEU A 119 7.04 3.92 -2.61
N TYR A 120 6.28 3.74 -1.53
CA TYR A 120 6.03 2.44 -0.90
C TYR A 120 4.55 2.30 -0.55
N ALA A 121 4.05 1.07 -0.56
CA ALA A 121 2.82 0.71 0.11
C ALA A 121 3.10 -0.11 1.36
N VAL A 122 2.32 0.11 2.42
CA VAL A 122 2.22 -0.78 3.58
C VAL A 122 0.78 -1.26 3.65
N ALA A 123 0.56 -2.52 3.30
CA ALA A 123 -0.76 -3.14 3.37
C ALA A 123 -0.95 -3.72 4.77
N THR A 124 -1.78 -3.06 5.58
CA THR A 124 -2.00 -3.40 6.99
C THR A 124 -3.47 -3.68 7.31
N SER A 125 -3.73 -4.09 8.53
CA SER A 125 -5.09 -4.37 9.02
C SER A 125 -5.85 -5.34 8.11
N THR A 126 -5.14 -6.33 7.59
CA THR A 126 -5.69 -7.37 6.71
C THR A 126 -6.83 -8.11 7.42
N ASP A 127 -7.94 -8.32 6.71
CA ASP A 127 -9.12 -9.02 7.20
C ASP A 127 -9.64 -9.99 6.12
N PRO A 128 -9.46 -11.30 6.31
CA PRO A 128 -9.83 -12.31 5.30
C PRO A 128 -11.33 -12.40 5.03
N THR A 129 -12.17 -11.75 5.84
CA THR A 129 -13.62 -11.73 5.67
C THR A 129 -14.14 -10.57 4.83
N ARG A 130 -13.24 -9.63 4.44
CA ARG A 130 -13.59 -8.40 3.75
C ARG A 130 -13.24 -8.47 2.25
N ALA A 131 -13.83 -7.54 1.49
CA ALA A 131 -13.58 -7.43 0.05
C ALA A 131 -12.09 -7.16 -0.27
N ASN A 132 -11.65 -7.54 -1.46
CA ASN A 132 -10.30 -7.36 -1.98
C ASN A 132 -9.21 -8.09 -1.14
N PHE A 133 -9.59 -9.16 -0.50
CA PHE A 133 -8.63 -10.08 0.12
C PHE A 133 -8.10 -11.08 -0.92
N PRO A 134 -6.80 -11.38 -0.91
CA PRO A 134 -5.75 -10.82 -0.07
C PRO A 134 -5.21 -9.49 -0.63
N PRO A 135 -4.60 -8.61 0.21
CA PRO A 135 -4.19 -7.27 -0.18
C PRO A 135 -3.21 -7.22 -1.37
N GLN A 136 -2.31 -8.18 -1.49
CA GLN A 136 -1.33 -8.25 -2.57
C GLN A 136 -1.98 -8.52 -3.93
N GLU A 137 -3.00 -9.36 -4.00
CA GLU A 137 -3.71 -9.62 -5.27
C GLU A 137 -4.52 -8.39 -5.68
N TRP A 138 -5.18 -7.73 -4.74
CA TRP A 138 -5.86 -6.47 -5.01
C TRP A 138 -4.90 -5.40 -5.55
N LEU A 139 -3.74 -5.16 -4.90
CA LEU A 139 -2.77 -4.18 -5.37
C LEU A 139 -2.19 -4.54 -6.74
N LYS A 140 -2.01 -5.82 -7.02
CA LYS A 140 -1.61 -6.31 -8.34
C LYS A 140 -2.67 -6.07 -9.40
N ASP A 141 -3.94 -6.31 -9.08
CA ASP A 141 -5.07 -6.05 -10.01
C ASP A 141 -5.20 -4.55 -10.32
N GLU A 142 -4.90 -3.69 -9.34
CA GLU A 142 -4.82 -2.23 -9.52
C GLU A 142 -3.52 -1.76 -10.23
N ASN A 143 -2.63 -2.68 -10.60
CA ASN A 143 -1.33 -2.37 -11.22
C ASN A 143 -0.44 -1.47 -10.35
N TRP A 144 -0.42 -1.68 -9.04
CA TRP A 144 0.42 -0.91 -8.12
C TRP A 144 1.91 -1.00 -8.52
N PRO A 145 2.60 0.15 -8.75
CA PRO A 145 3.91 0.14 -9.41
C PRO A 145 5.12 0.12 -8.47
N ALA A 146 4.91 0.13 -7.16
CA ALA A 146 5.98 0.36 -6.18
C ALA A 146 6.12 -0.83 -5.20
N PRO A 147 7.22 -0.93 -4.44
CA PRO A 147 7.38 -1.96 -3.42
C PRO A 147 6.25 -1.94 -2.39
N ILE A 148 5.87 -3.14 -1.94
CA ILE A 148 4.81 -3.37 -0.96
C ILE A 148 5.44 -4.05 0.26
N ILE A 149 5.10 -3.59 1.47
CA ILE A 149 5.27 -4.36 2.70
C ILE A 149 3.91 -4.94 3.07
N LEU A 150 3.81 -6.24 3.17
CA LEU A 150 2.69 -6.89 3.83
C LEU A 150 2.93 -6.80 5.34
N ASP A 151 2.01 -6.14 6.05
CA ASP A 151 2.12 -6.03 7.51
C ASP A 151 1.79 -7.37 8.19
N ASP A 152 2.28 -7.56 9.38
CA ASP A 152 2.00 -8.74 10.18
C ASP A 152 0.58 -8.67 10.82
N GLU A 153 0.13 -9.79 11.40
CA GLU A 153 -1.16 -9.84 12.12
C GLU A 153 -1.23 -8.84 13.28
N ALA A 154 -0.09 -8.52 13.90
CA ALA A 154 0.01 -7.55 14.98
C ALA A 154 -0.08 -6.11 14.48
N LYS A 155 -0.03 -5.88 13.16
CA LYS A 155 -0.04 -4.53 12.54
C LYS A 155 1.17 -3.71 12.94
N SER A 156 2.32 -4.35 13.05
CA SER A 156 3.54 -3.76 13.60
C SER A 156 4.01 -2.54 12.82
N ALA A 157 3.97 -2.58 11.48
CA ALA A 157 4.32 -1.44 10.64
C ALA A 157 3.32 -0.28 10.80
N GLY A 158 2.02 -0.57 10.77
CA GLY A 158 0.98 0.45 10.98
C GLY A 158 1.09 1.14 12.33
N GLN A 159 1.31 0.36 13.39
CA GLN A 159 1.51 0.89 14.74
C GLN A 159 2.80 1.71 14.84
N ALA A 160 3.90 1.25 14.23
CA ALA A 160 5.17 1.93 14.23
C ALA A 160 5.09 3.34 13.60
N TYR A 161 4.28 3.50 12.57
CA TYR A 161 4.08 4.79 11.91
C TYR A 161 2.96 5.65 12.54
N GLY A 162 2.28 5.16 13.57
CA GLY A 162 1.23 5.89 14.28
C GLY A 162 -0.03 6.10 13.43
N VAL A 163 -0.40 5.09 12.65
CA VAL A 163 -1.56 5.12 11.76
C VAL A 163 -2.86 5.23 12.55
N ALA A 164 -3.67 6.24 12.24
CA ALA A 164 -4.96 6.51 12.88
C ALA A 164 -6.15 6.03 12.04
N SER A 165 -6.08 6.19 10.73
CA SER A 165 -7.12 5.80 9.78
C SER A 165 -6.56 5.67 8.37
N PHE A 166 -7.35 5.18 7.40
CA PHE A 166 -6.92 4.87 6.04
C PHE A 166 -7.66 5.69 4.98
N PRO A 167 -7.01 5.95 3.82
CA PRO A 167 -5.58 5.81 3.59
C PRO A 167 -4.78 6.73 4.50
N PHE A 168 -3.56 6.31 4.86
CA PHE A 168 -2.66 7.12 5.67
C PHE A 168 -1.40 7.42 4.86
N TRP A 169 -1.04 8.69 4.79
CA TRP A 169 0.10 9.19 4.07
C TRP A 169 1.20 9.59 5.06
N LEU A 170 2.40 9.09 4.81
CA LEU A 170 3.60 9.43 5.57
C LEU A 170 4.68 9.87 4.58
N ILE A 171 5.13 11.10 4.72
CA ILE A 171 6.19 11.68 3.92
C ILE A 171 7.44 11.78 4.80
N LEU A 172 8.53 11.17 4.34
CA LEU A 172 9.82 11.13 5.01
C LEU A 172 10.89 11.80 4.16
N ASP A 173 11.84 12.48 4.81
CA ASP A 173 13.06 12.93 4.17
C ASP A 173 14.11 11.81 4.07
N GLY A 174 15.28 12.11 3.51
CA GLY A 174 16.38 11.15 3.32
C GLY A 174 16.97 10.61 4.63
N ASP A 175 16.81 11.31 5.74
CA ASP A 175 17.22 10.91 7.08
C ASP A 175 16.11 10.15 7.85
N ASN A 176 15.04 9.79 7.13
CA ASN A 176 13.86 9.13 7.71
C ASN A 176 13.08 9.99 8.70
N ARG A 177 13.18 11.34 8.59
CA ARG A 177 12.41 12.23 9.45
C ARG A 177 11.04 12.49 8.84
N VAL A 178 10.05 12.56 9.70
CA VAL A 178 8.69 12.90 9.30
C VAL A 178 8.65 14.35 8.80
N VAL A 179 8.33 14.52 7.51
CA VAL A 179 8.04 15.83 6.90
C VAL A 179 6.58 16.16 7.11
N MET A 180 5.69 15.20 6.87
CA MET A 180 4.25 15.36 6.99
C MET A 180 3.55 14.01 7.14
N ARG A 181 2.43 13.99 7.87
CA ARG A 181 1.48 12.88 7.89
C ARG A 181 0.05 13.40 7.77
N PHE A 182 -0.78 12.68 7.07
CA PHE A 182 -2.22 12.95 7.01
C PHE A 182 -3.02 11.68 6.70
N THR A 183 -4.33 11.76 6.84
CA THR A 183 -5.25 10.65 6.58
C THR A 183 -6.33 11.09 5.60
N GLY A 184 -6.93 10.09 4.95
CA GLY A 184 -8.03 10.28 4.01
C GLY A 184 -7.57 10.39 2.57
N ARG A 185 -8.56 10.32 1.68
CA ARG A 185 -8.34 10.39 0.24
C ARG A 185 -7.81 11.75 -0.17
N LEU A 186 -6.79 11.75 -1.01
CA LEU A 186 -6.20 12.97 -1.55
C LEU A 186 -6.85 13.30 -2.92
N PRO A 187 -7.32 14.53 -3.14
CA PRO A 187 -7.70 14.97 -4.47
C PRO A 187 -6.51 14.87 -5.45
N ASN A 188 -6.75 14.39 -6.68
CA ASN A 188 -5.69 14.15 -7.67
C ASN A 188 -4.86 15.40 -7.97
N GLU A 189 -5.47 16.59 -7.86
CA GLU A 189 -4.81 17.88 -8.07
C GLU A 189 -3.73 18.16 -7.03
N LEU A 190 -3.79 17.48 -5.87
CA LEU A 190 -2.82 17.65 -4.78
C LEU A 190 -1.67 16.62 -4.82
N LEU A 191 -1.76 15.57 -5.63
CA LEU A 191 -0.68 14.59 -5.79
C LEU A 191 0.65 15.24 -6.15
N PRO A 192 0.75 16.17 -7.12
CA PRO A 192 2.01 16.86 -7.41
C PRO A 192 2.58 17.59 -6.20
N THR A 193 1.70 18.15 -5.33
CA THR A 193 2.12 18.86 -4.13
C THR A 193 2.73 17.90 -3.10
N VAL A 194 2.19 16.70 -2.94
CA VAL A 194 2.77 15.69 -2.04
C VAL A 194 4.19 15.33 -2.46
N TRP A 195 4.41 15.08 -3.76
CA TRP A 195 5.75 14.80 -4.29
C TRP A 195 6.70 15.99 -4.14
N GLN A 196 6.20 17.21 -4.34
CA GLN A 196 6.99 18.42 -4.10
C GLN A 196 7.37 18.57 -2.63
N VAL A 197 6.46 18.29 -1.70
CA VAL A 197 6.73 18.29 -0.24
C VAL A 197 7.77 17.23 0.10
N ALA A 198 7.65 16.02 -0.44
CA ALA A 198 8.62 14.96 -0.24
C ALA A 198 10.01 15.37 -0.73
N LYS A 199 10.11 15.91 -1.93
CA LYS A 199 11.37 16.35 -2.55
C LYS A 199 12.06 17.49 -1.82
N THR A 200 11.30 18.45 -1.30
CA THR A 200 11.86 19.66 -0.67
C THR A 200 12.00 19.56 0.85
N GLY A 201 11.36 18.59 1.48
CA GLY A 201 11.24 18.51 2.95
C GLY A 201 10.43 19.64 3.57
N GLN A 202 9.66 20.40 2.77
CA GLN A 202 8.92 21.57 3.23
C GLN A 202 7.41 21.36 2.99
N ALA A 203 6.64 21.32 4.07
CA ALA A 203 5.19 21.14 4.03
C ALA A 203 4.45 22.41 3.57
N THR A 204 4.90 23.05 2.47
CA THR A 204 4.27 24.23 1.89
C THR A 204 3.28 23.81 0.80
N GLY A 205 2.03 24.26 0.91
CA GLY A 205 1.00 24.11 -0.15
C GLY A 205 -0.12 23.13 0.11
N LEU A 206 -0.08 22.31 1.16
CA LEU A 206 -1.19 21.45 1.59
C LEU A 206 -2.04 22.12 2.71
N GLY A 207 -2.18 23.45 2.65
CA GLY A 207 -3.14 24.32 3.29
C GLY A 207 -3.63 23.99 4.70
N GLY A 208 -2.88 24.43 5.75
CA GLY A 208 -3.53 25.01 6.91
C GLY A 208 -3.81 26.50 6.65
N PRO A 209 -4.76 27.17 7.35
CA PRO A 209 -5.00 28.59 7.16
C PRO A 209 -3.71 29.36 7.40
N GLN A 210 -3.24 30.09 6.37
CA GLN A 210 -2.13 31.00 6.50
C GLN A 210 -2.53 32.06 7.53
N GLY A 211 -1.98 31.95 8.74
CA GLY A 211 -2.09 32.98 9.73
C GLY A 211 -1.49 34.26 9.14
N SER A 212 -2.36 35.18 8.75
CA SER A 212 -1.99 36.53 8.44
C SER A 212 -1.27 37.13 9.65
N SER A 213 0.06 37.27 9.58
CA SER A 213 0.82 38.06 10.52
C SER A 213 0.28 39.49 10.49
N PRO A 214 -0.19 40.07 11.61
CA PRO A 214 -0.51 41.49 11.60
C PRO A 214 0.82 42.25 11.50
N ALA A 215 0.94 43.07 10.45
CA ALA A 215 1.96 44.08 10.38
C ALA A 215 1.71 45.07 11.52
N GLY A 216 2.61 45.17 12.45
CA GLY A 216 2.72 46.23 13.47
C GLY A 216 3.84 47.16 13.13
#